data_22928845fb9e2d4d4e52017c4d21e2a8
#
_entry.id   22928845fb9e2d4d4e52017c4d21e2a8
#
_cell.length_a   1.000
_cell.length_b   1.000
_cell.length_c   1.000
_cell.angle_alpha   90.00
_cell.angle_beta   90.00
_cell.angle_gamma   90.00
#
_symmetry.space_group_name_H-M   'P 1'
#
loop_
_entity.id
_entity.type
_entity.pdbx_description
1 polymer ?
#
loop_
_entity_poly.entity_id
_entity_poly.type
_entity_poly.pdbx_seq_one_letter_code
_entity_poly.pdbx_strand_id
1 'polypeptide(L)'
;MGFFSKKVNYPELGADNPAAGQVQEVEQPLKDLMTQVSDPLEVIPSDGYAYVFIGKPPKKFGVAKIEEGQVQSFVAAAREKGLDQVKIQKLNEKFRDAYEQNMDAQRYTINVAGKEVVVTPCKELVQEVNQIMNSM
;
A
#
# COMPACT_ATOMS: atom_id res chain seq x y z
N MET A 1 3.29 24.10 -15.68
CA MET A 1 3.41 24.06 -15.31
C MET A 1 3.25 23.70 -14.73
N GLY A 2 3.28 23.41 -14.39
CA GLY A 2 3.19 23.07 -13.74
C GLY A 2 2.85 22.78 -13.19
N PHE A 3 3.13 22.91 -13.23
CA PHE A 3 2.66 22.89 -12.74
C PHE A 3 2.11 22.27 -12.55
N PHE A 4 2.33 22.40 -12.80
CA PHE A 4 1.70 21.72 -12.36
C PHE A 4 1.64 20.37 -11.63
N SER A 5 2.48 19.66 -11.36
CA SER A 5 2.65 18.63 -10.38
C SER A 5 2.61 19.24 -9.00
N LYS A 6 1.43 19.50 -8.56
CA LYS A 6 1.24 19.87 -7.19
C LYS A 6 1.55 18.66 -6.34
N LYS A 7 2.62 18.74 -5.59
CA LYS A 7 2.83 17.85 -4.45
C LYS A 7 1.66 18.06 -3.51
N VAL A 8 0.86 17.04 -3.34
CA VAL A 8 -0.18 17.08 -2.34
C VAL A 8 0.50 16.89 -0.98
N ASN A 9 0.37 17.90 -0.12
CA ASN A 9 0.94 17.81 1.23
C ASN A 9 -0.11 17.25 2.18
N TYR A 10 0.09 16.02 2.62
CA TYR A 10 -0.75 15.43 3.65
C TYR A 10 -0.19 15.78 5.03
N PRO A 11 -1.04 15.86 6.06
CA PRO A 11 -0.54 16.10 7.43
C PRO A 11 0.31 14.94 7.92
N GLU A 12 1.18 15.23 8.87
CA GLU A 12 1.96 14.19 9.51
C GLU A 12 1.08 13.27 10.35
N LEU A 13 1.43 11.99 10.36
CA LEU A 13 0.74 11.02 11.21
C LEU A 13 1.20 11.23 12.66
N GLY A 14 0.29 11.63 13.51
CA GLY A 14 0.59 11.86 14.91
C GLY A 14 0.78 10.57 15.69
N ALA A 15 1.61 10.62 16.72
CA ALA A 15 1.92 9.45 17.56
C ALA A 15 0.68 8.93 18.30
N ASP A 16 -0.32 9.77 18.50
CA ASP A 16 -1.57 9.41 19.15
C ASP A 16 -2.58 8.74 18.22
N ASN A 17 -2.30 8.73 16.91
CA ASN A 17 -3.15 8.06 15.95
C ASN A 17 -2.88 6.55 16.02
N PRO A 18 -3.91 5.69 16.12
CA PRO A 18 -3.71 4.24 16.16
C PRO A 18 -2.90 3.68 14.99
N ALA A 19 -2.98 4.33 13.83
CA ALA A 19 -2.21 3.92 12.66
C ALA A 19 -0.70 4.01 12.90
N ALA A 20 -0.24 4.92 13.76
CA ALA A 20 1.18 5.05 14.05
C ALA A 20 1.75 3.75 14.66
N GLY A 21 1.02 3.15 15.59
CA GLY A 21 1.42 1.86 16.18
C GLY A 21 1.35 0.73 15.17
N GLN A 22 0.35 0.74 14.31
CA GLN A 22 0.21 -0.27 13.27
C GLN A 22 1.38 -0.22 12.27
N VAL A 23 1.81 0.99 11.89
CA VAL A 23 2.96 1.15 10.99
C VAL A 23 4.25 0.69 11.70
N GLN A 24 4.39 0.98 12.98
CA GLN A 24 5.56 0.54 13.76
C GLN A 24 5.70 -0.98 13.73
N GLU A 25 4.61 -1.71 13.79
CA GLU A 25 4.63 -3.18 13.76
C GLU A 25 5.21 -3.73 12.47
N VAL A 26 5.12 -3.00 11.38
CA VAL A 26 5.63 -3.44 10.08
C VAL A 26 6.85 -2.63 9.62
N GLU A 27 7.44 -1.85 10.51
CA GLU A 27 8.50 -0.89 10.16
C GLU A 27 9.72 -1.57 9.54
N GLN A 28 10.21 -2.66 10.13
CA GLN A 28 11.42 -3.31 9.62
C GLN A 28 11.23 -3.88 8.21
N PRO A 29 10.20 -4.68 7.94
CA PRO A 29 9.99 -5.14 6.56
C PRO A 29 9.69 -3.99 5.60
N LEU A 30 9.07 -2.90 6.06
CA LEU A 30 8.86 -1.72 5.24
C LEU A 30 10.20 -1.08 4.86
N LYS A 31 11.12 -0.95 5.81
CA LYS A 31 12.48 -0.44 5.53
C LYS A 31 13.21 -1.34 4.53
N ASP A 32 13.08 -2.65 4.68
CA ASP A 32 13.70 -3.59 3.75
C ASP A 32 13.15 -3.43 2.35
N LEU A 33 11.83 -3.26 2.23
CA LEU A 33 11.20 -2.99 0.93
C LEU A 33 11.73 -1.68 0.32
N MET A 34 11.92 -0.66 1.14
CA MET A 34 12.43 0.64 0.68
C MET A 34 13.85 0.57 0.12
N THR A 35 14.63 -0.43 0.51
CA THR A 35 15.96 -0.63 -0.07
C THR A 35 15.89 -1.31 -1.44
N GLN A 36 14.78 -1.97 -1.75
CA GLN A 36 14.62 -2.73 -2.98
C GLN A 36 13.92 -1.93 -4.06
N VAL A 37 13.10 -0.96 -3.70
CA VAL A 37 12.35 -0.15 -4.64
C VAL A 37 12.60 1.34 -4.38
N SER A 38 12.64 2.12 -5.46
CA SER A 38 12.79 3.57 -5.37
C SER A 38 11.47 4.31 -5.53
N ASP A 39 10.41 3.57 -5.83
CA ASP A 39 9.08 4.13 -6.09
C ASP A 39 8.45 4.67 -4.80
N PRO A 40 7.54 5.65 -4.92
CA PRO A 40 6.77 6.08 -3.76
C PRO A 40 5.97 4.93 -3.15
N LEU A 41 5.79 4.96 -1.85
CA LEU A 41 5.05 3.93 -1.12
C LEU A 41 3.86 4.55 -0.41
N GLU A 42 2.73 3.85 -0.48
CA GLU A 42 1.55 4.18 0.31
C GLU A 42 1.18 2.97 1.15
N VAL A 43 1.23 3.12 2.47
CA VAL A 43 0.96 2.04 3.42
C VAL A 43 -0.49 2.11 3.87
N ILE A 44 -1.19 1.00 3.75
CA ILE A 44 -2.56 0.84 4.22
C ILE A 44 -2.49 -0.07 5.45
N PRO A 45 -2.39 0.52 6.66
CA PRO A 45 -2.12 -0.29 7.85
C PRO A 45 -3.36 -1.00 8.40
N SER A 46 -3.13 -2.12 9.03
CA SER A 46 -4.13 -2.87 9.77
C SER A 46 -3.49 -3.47 11.01
N ASP A 47 -4.25 -4.20 11.80
CA ASP A 47 -3.72 -4.82 13.01
C ASP A 47 -2.97 -6.11 12.65
N GLY A 48 -1.65 -6.09 12.87
CA GLY A 48 -0.78 -7.24 12.62
C GLY A 48 -0.31 -7.40 11.19
N TYR A 49 -0.76 -6.54 10.27
CA TYR A 49 -0.30 -6.58 8.87
C TYR A 49 -0.58 -5.24 8.21
N ALA A 50 -0.05 -5.08 6.99
CA ALA A 50 -0.32 -3.89 6.19
C ALA A 50 -0.25 -4.25 4.72
N TYR A 51 -0.97 -3.48 3.90
CA TYR A 51 -0.76 -3.51 2.45
C TYR A 51 0.06 -2.30 2.05
N VAL A 52 0.84 -2.44 1.00
CA VAL A 52 1.63 -1.35 0.46
C VAL A 52 1.34 -1.23 -1.02
N PHE A 53 0.92 -0.04 -1.45
CA PHE A 53 0.83 0.29 -2.85
C PHE A 53 2.15 0.94 -3.25
N ILE A 54 2.80 0.36 -4.24
CA ILE A 54 4.14 0.76 -4.68
C ILE A 54 4.01 1.42 -6.03
N GLY A 55 4.36 2.70 -6.12
CA GLY A 55 4.27 3.45 -7.36
C GLY A 55 3.30 4.60 -7.27
N LYS A 56 2.53 4.80 -8.34
CA LYS A 56 1.59 5.92 -8.45
C LYS A 56 0.18 5.44 -8.75
N PRO A 57 -0.50 4.83 -7.75
CA PRO A 57 -1.87 4.41 -7.98
C PRO A 57 -2.78 5.62 -8.23
N PRO A 58 -3.85 5.47 -8.97
CA PRO A 58 -4.34 4.24 -9.58
C PRO A 58 -3.73 3.93 -10.95
N LYS A 59 -2.78 4.71 -11.44
CA LYS A 59 -2.26 4.55 -12.80
C LYS A 59 -1.32 3.35 -12.93
N LYS A 60 -0.15 3.45 -12.32
CA LYS A 60 0.84 2.39 -12.39
C LYS A 60 1.31 2.08 -10.98
N PHE A 61 1.10 0.86 -10.54
CA PHE A 61 1.42 0.49 -9.17
C PHE A 61 1.53 -1.03 -9.01
N GLY A 62 2.20 -1.43 -7.94
CA GLY A 62 2.18 -2.80 -7.46
C GLY A 62 1.52 -2.84 -6.10
N VAL A 63 1.16 -4.03 -5.65
CA VAL A 63 0.58 -4.25 -4.32
C VAL A 63 1.37 -5.34 -3.62
N ALA A 64 1.73 -5.09 -2.37
CA ALA A 64 2.41 -6.08 -1.54
C ALA A 64 1.71 -6.15 -0.18
N LYS A 65 1.83 -7.30 0.48
CA LYS A 65 1.35 -7.49 1.84
C LYS A 65 2.56 -7.66 2.75
N ILE A 66 2.53 -6.97 3.88
CA ILE A 66 3.52 -7.16 4.94
C ILE A 66 2.82 -7.83 6.11
N GLU A 67 3.28 -9.03 6.46
CA GLU A 67 2.71 -9.80 7.56
C GLU A 67 3.80 -10.70 8.16
N GLU A 68 3.87 -10.76 9.48
CA GLU A 68 4.83 -11.62 10.19
C GLU A 68 6.28 -11.37 9.75
N GLY A 69 6.64 -10.11 9.55
CA GLY A 69 8.00 -9.72 9.15
C GLY A 69 8.34 -9.98 7.69
N GLN A 70 7.38 -10.43 6.89
CA GLN A 70 7.60 -10.81 5.49
C GLN A 70 6.87 -9.88 4.55
N VAL A 71 7.47 -9.62 3.39
CA VAL A 71 6.85 -8.86 2.31
C VAL A 71 6.56 -9.82 1.17
N GLN A 72 5.31 -9.86 0.71
CA GLN A 72 4.94 -10.68 -0.44
C GLN A 72 4.15 -9.85 -1.43
N SER A 73 4.63 -9.77 -2.68
CA SER A 73 3.89 -9.10 -3.73
C SER A 73 2.68 -9.95 -4.15
N PHE A 74 1.60 -9.26 -4.56
CA PHE A 74 0.43 -9.98 -5.02
C PHE A 74 0.72 -10.79 -6.29
N VAL A 75 1.59 -10.27 -7.16
CA VAL A 75 1.97 -10.99 -8.39
C VAL A 75 2.65 -12.30 -8.05
N ALA A 76 3.59 -12.29 -7.08
CA ALA A 76 4.27 -13.51 -6.65
C ALA A 76 3.27 -14.50 -6.04
N ALA A 77 2.36 -14.03 -5.21
CA ALA A 77 1.32 -14.87 -4.61
C ALA A 77 0.42 -15.49 -5.67
N ALA A 78 0.02 -14.69 -6.67
CA ALA A 78 -0.84 -15.16 -7.75
C ALA A 78 -0.15 -16.23 -8.58
N ARG A 79 1.14 -16.03 -8.89
CA ARG A 79 1.91 -17.02 -9.66
C ARG A 79 2.09 -18.32 -8.90
N GLU A 80 2.30 -18.26 -7.60
CA GLU A 80 2.37 -19.45 -6.76
C GLU A 80 1.08 -20.25 -6.81
N LYS A 81 -0.06 -19.59 -6.98
CA LYS A 81 -1.37 -20.22 -7.11
C LYS A 81 -1.69 -20.65 -8.53
N GLY A 82 -0.77 -20.46 -9.46
CA GLY A 82 -0.93 -20.88 -10.86
C GLY A 82 -1.80 -19.96 -11.70
N LEU A 83 -2.01 -18.72 -11.26
CA LEU A 83 -2.79 -17.77 -12.05
C LEU A 83 -1.99 -17.31 -13.28
N ASP A 84 -2.67 -17.22 -14.42
CA ASP A 84 -2.05 -16.72 -15.64
C ASP A 84 -2.07 -15.19 -15.69
N GLN A 85 -1.41 -14.64 -16.71
CA GLN A 85 -1.25 -13.19 -16.86
C GLN A 85 -2.61 -12.47 -16.98
N VAL A 86 -3.57 -13.08 -17.65
CA VAL A 86 -4.91 -12.48 -17.83
C VAL A 86 -5.60 -12.33 -16.49
N LYS A 87 -5.54 -13.36 -15.66
CA LYS A 87 -6.16 -13.31 -14.32
C LYS A 87 -5.44 -12.32 -13.42
N ILE A 88 -4.12 -12.25 -13.50
CA ILE A 88 -3.32 -11.28 -12.74
C ILE A 88 -3.73 -9.85 -13.12
N GLN A 89 -3.92 -9.58 -14.41
CA GLN A 89 -4.36 -8.26 -14.86
C GLN A 89 -5.76 -7.91 -14.34
N LYS A 90 -6.66 -8.88 -14.32
CA LYS A 90 -8.01 -8.67 -13.79
C LYS A 90 -7.97 -8.33 -12.31
N LEU A 91 -7.10 -8.99 -11.55
CA LEU A 91 -6.91 -8.69 -10.14
C LEU A 91 -6.35 -7.29 -9.96
N ASN A 92 -5.39 -6.92 -10.80
CA ASN A 92 -4.81 -5.58 -10.75
C ASN A 92 -5.87 -4.50 -10.99
N GLU A 93 -6.81 -4.74 -11.89
CA GLU A 93 -7.92 -3.82 -12.13
C GLU A 93 -8.83 -3.71 -10.91
N LYS A 94 -9.04 -4.82 -10.19
CA LYS A 94 -9.82 -4.79 -8.96
C LYS A 94 -9.13 -3.95 -7.88
N PHE A 95 -7.81 -4.07 -7.76
CA PHE A 95 -7.05 -3.22 -6.84
C PHE A 95 -7.17 -1.74 -7.24
N ARG A 96 -7.14 -1.45 -8.53
CA ARG A 96 -7.32 -0.09 -9.03
C ARG A 96 -8.68 0.46 -8.65
N ASP A 97 -9.73 -0.32 -8.86
CA ASP A 97 -11.10 0.08 -8.52
C ASP A 97 -11.24 0.33 -7.02
N ALA A 98 -10.69 -0.55 -6.20
CA ALA A 98 -10.72 -0.41 -4.75
C ALA A 98 -10.02 0.89 -4.33
N TYR A 99 -8.86 1.16 -4.91
CA TYR A 99 -8.13 2.38 -4.62
C TYR A 99 -8.94 3.62 -5.01
N GLU A 100 -9.52 3.61 -6.22
CA GLU A 100 -10.29 4.74 -6.73
C GLU A 100 -11.54 5.02 -5.89
N GLN A 101 -12.17 3.98 -5.38
CA GLN A 101 -13.35 4.12 -4.51
C GLN A 101 -13.00 4.75 -3.17
N ASN A 102 -11.74 4.77 -2.80
CA ASN A 102 -11.27 5.31 -1.52
C ASN A 102 -10.33 6.49 -1.68
N MET A 103 -10.44 7.21 -2.80
CA MET A 103 -9.58 8.38 -3.08
C MET A 103 -9.78 9.51 -2.09
N ASP A 104 -10.94 9.60 -1.48
CA ASP A 104 -11.27 10.63 -0.48
C ASP A 104 -10.86 10.25 0.95
N ALA A 105 -10.28 9.08 1.14
CA ALA A 105 -9.81 8.67 2.46
C ALA A 105 -8.72 9.63 2.97
N GLN A 106 -8.72 9.87 4.27
CA GLN A 106 -7.70 10.72 4.88
C GLN A 106 -6.33 10.06 4.77
N ARG A 107 -5.38 10.81 4.26
CA ARG A 107 -4.00 10.37 4.11
C ARG A 107 -3.09 11.18 5.00
N TYR A 108 -2.02 10.53 5.44
CA TYR A 108 -0.99 11.15 6.28
C TYR A 108 0.38 10.86 5.68
N THR A 109 1.40 11.55 6.20
CA THR A 109 2.78 11.24 5.86
C THR A 109 3.55 10.87 7.11
N ILE A 110 4.56 10.05 6.93
CA ILE A 110 5.48 9.66 7.98
C ILE A 110 6.86 9.54 7.36
N ASN A 111 7.88 9.86 8.14
CA ASN A 111 9.26 9.69 7.69
C ASN A 111 9.76 8.32 8.17
N VAL A 112 10.17 7.49 7.21
CA VAL A 112 10.73 6.16 7.50
C VAL A 112 12.10 6.09 6.85
N ALA A 113 13.14 5.91 7.64
CA ALA A 113 14.53 5.81 7.16
C ALA A 113 14.93 6.97 6.23
N GLY A 114 14.48 8.19 6.56
CA GLY A 114 14.81 9.39 5.81
C GLY A 114 13.95 9.65 4.57
N LYS A 115 12.96 8.80 4.31
CA LYS A 115 12.06 8.98 3.18
C LYS A 115 10.63 9.20 3.65
N GLU A 116 9.91 10.04 2.91
CA GLU A 116 8.50 10.29 3.17
C GLU A 116 7.65 9.15 2.60
N VAL A 117 6.78 8.61 3.43
CA VAL A 117 5.88 7.52 3.08
C VAL A 117 4.45 7.99 3.38
N VAL A 118 3.51 7.70 2.48
CA VAL A 118 2.10 8.01 2.68
C VAL A 118 1.47 6.88 3.49
N VAL A 119 0.64 7.23 4.47
CA VAL A 119 -0.10 6.26 5.29
C VAL A 119 -1.58 6.57 5.16
N THR A 120 -2.36 5.57 4.78
CA THR A 120 -3.80 5.70 4.56
C THR A 120 -4.57 4.72 5.44
N PRO A 121 -4.92 5.12 6.69
CA PRO A 121 -5.67 4.23 7.58
C PRO A 121 -7.14 4.20 7.15
N CYS A 122 -7.47 3.29 6.26
CA CYS A 122 -8.81 3.17 5.69
C CYS A 122 -9.26 1.70 5.76
N LYS A 123 -10.18 1.42 6.67
CA LYS A 123 -10.69 0.06 6.88
C LYS A 123 -11.36 -0.52 5.64
N GLU A 124 -12.10 0.31 4.92
CA GLU A 124 -12.79 -0.11 3.70
C GLU A 124 -11.79 -0.60 2.66
N LEU A 125 -10.69 0.13 2.49
CA LEU A 125 -9.67 -0.25 1.54
C LEU A 125 -8.98 -1.55 1.96
N VAL A 126 -8.67 -1.69 3.25
CA VAL A 126 -8.11 -2.94 3.78
C VAL A 126 -9.03 -4.12 3.47
N GLN A 127 -10.33 -3.96 3.73
CA GLN A 127 -11.30 -5.03 3.51
C GLN A 127 -11.41 -5.40 2.04
N GLU A 128 -11.45 -4.40 1.16
CA GLU A 128 -11.54 -4.64 -0.27
C GLU A 128 -10.29 -5.36 -0.79
N VAL A 129 -9.11 -4.93 -0.35
CA VAL A 129 -7.86 -5.61 -0.74
C VAL A 129 -7.84 -7.03 -0.20
N ASN A 130 -8.27 -7.24 1.05
CA ASN A 130 -8.40 -8.60 1.61
C ASN A 130 -9.29 -9.49 0.75
N GLN A 131 -10.43 -8.98 0.31
CA GLN A 131 -11.36 -9.75 -0.52
C GLN A 131 -10.72 -10.13 -1.86
N ILE A 132 -9.98 -9.19 -2.47
CA ILE A 132 -9.30 -9.47 -3.73
C ILE A 132 -8.22 -10.53 -3.52
N MET A 133 -7.41 -10.40 -2.47
CA MET A 133 -6.35 -11.37 -2.17
C MET A 133 -6.93 -12.76 -1.89
N ASN A 134 -8.06 -12.81 -1.19
CA ASN A 134 -8.70 -14.09 -0.85
C ASN A 134 -9.41 -14.72 -2.04
N SER A 135 -9.66 -13.98 -3.10
CA SER A 135 -10.31 -14.50 -4.31
C SER A 135 -9.34 -15.21 -5.25
N MET A 136 -8.06 -15.13 -4.96
CA MET A 136 -7.04 -15.80 -5.80
C MET A 136 -7.11 -17.36 -5.69
#